data_bb662582c9413b3f64b28faa649df1b2
#
_entry.id   bb662582c9413b3f64b28faa649df1b2
#
_cell.length_a   1.000
_cell.length_b   1.000
_cell.length_c   1.000
_cell.angle_alpha   90.00
_cell.angle_beta   90.00
_cell.angle_gamma   90.00
#
_symmetry.space_group_name_H-M   'P 1'
#
loop_
_entity.id
_entity.type
_entity.pdbx_description
1 polymer ?
#
loop_
_entity_poly.entity_id
_entity_poly.type
_entity_poly.pdbx_seq_one_letter_code
_entity_poly.pdbx_strand_id
1 'polypeptide(L)'
;MKRLFLTLAALLMWLNMGAGAWVEEHEPDWLGLLREAVLADDREAGLAAAEGWNADESRTSLDYDELRLLSKLITWEAGSRWLSDELRLGVGEVALNRVASPEFPDTLEEVVYQYGQYVGTDTPAFRDELQPDPACTDIALRLLLGERILQPQVVFSGHAVQGKVHSVYRDMHYGSFYFCESNFPELYEETEDPSDS
;
A
#
# COMPACT_ATOMS: atom_id res chain seq x y z
N MET A 1 9.37 -6.81 -31.34
CA MET A 1 8.12 -7.29 -31.96
C MET A 1 6.90 -7.23 -31.02
N LYS A 2 7.02 -6.79 -29.74
CA LYS A 2 5.88 -6.66 -28.79
C LYS A 2 5.16 -5.31 -28.83
N ARG A 3 5.74 -4.28 -29.46
CA ARG A 3 5.14 -2.92 -29.53
C ARG A 3 3.96 -2.77 -30.51
N LEU A 4 3.63 -3.80 -31.30
CA LEU A 4 2.59 -3.71 -32.32
C LEU A 4 1.20 -4.17 -31.86
N PHE A 5 1.10 -4.81 -30.69
CA PHE A 5 -0.17 -5.40 -30.24
C PHE A 5 -1.10 -4.42 -29.49
N LEU A 6 -0.55 -3.45 -28.74
CA LEU A 6 -1.36 -2.46 -28.01
C LEU A 6 -1.98 -1.40 -28.93
N THR A 7 -1.27 -0.98 -29.99
CA THR A 7 -1.80 -0.04 -30.97
C THR A 7 -2.84 -0.66 -31.91
N LEU A 8 -2.82 -1.99 -32.10
CA LEU A 8 -3.79 -2.67 -32.94
C LEU A 8 -5.14 -2.84 -32.24
N ALA A 9 -5.17 -3.04 -30.92
CA ALA A 9 -6.40 -3.13 -30.15
C ALA A 9 -7.18 -1.79 -30.13
N ALA A 10 -6.46 -0.67 -29.96
CA ALA A 10 -7.07 0.66 -30.04
C ALA A 10 -7.54 1.01 -31.45
N LEU A 11 -6.85 0.58 -32.51
CA LEU A 11 -7.22 0.87 -33.88
C LEU A 11 -8.41 -0.01 -34.37
N LEU A 12 -8.55 -1.22 -33.87
CA LEU A 12 -9.69 -2.11 -34.20
C LEU A 12 -11.00 -1.66 -33.55
N MET A 13 -10.98 -0.92 -32.45
CA MET A 13 -12.18 -0.30 -31.88
C MET A 13 -12.74 0.83 -32.73
N TRP A 14 -11.92 1.54 -33.53
CA TRP A 14 -12.35 2.64 -34.39
C TRP A 14 -12.98 2.21 -35.72
N LEU A 15 -12.76 1.01 -36.18
CA LEU A 15 -13.22 0.50 -37.48
C LEU A 15 -14.59 -0.19 -37.44
N ASN A 16 -15.22 -0.34 -36.28
CA ASN A 16 -16.51 -1.03 -36.14
C ASN A 16 -17.69 -0.09 -35.85
N MET A 17 -17.61 1.18 -36.20
CA MET A 17 -18.71 2.14 -36.10
C MET A 17 -19.68 2.02 -37.27
N GLY A 18 -20.38 0.92 -37.35
CA GLY A 18 -21.43 0.73 -38.34
C GLY A 18 -22.37 -0.42 -37.99
N ALA A 19 -23.24 -0.24 -37.02
CA ALA A 19 -24.55 -0.80 -36.78
C ALA A 19 -24.86 -0.80 -35.29
N GLY A 20 -25.77 0.01 -34.84
CA GLY A 20 -26.43 0.24 -33.55
C GLY A 20 -26.48 -0.90 -32.52
N ALA A 21 -25.36 -1.33 -32.01
CA ALA A 21 -25.29 -2.01 -30.72
C ALA A 21 -24.58 -1.04 -29.78
N TRP A 22 -25.28 -0.55 -28.79
CA TRP A 22 -24.69 0.11 -27.64
C TRP A 22 -23.81 -0.93 -26.94
N VAL A 23 -22.53 -0.97 -27.26
CA VAL A 23 -21.54 -1.65 -26.42
C VAL A 23 -21.49 -0.80 -25.17
N GLU A 24 -22.02 -1.28 -24.05
CA GLU A 24 -21.68 -0.72 -22.75
C GLU A 24 -20.16 -0.81 -22.66
N GLU A 25 -19.49 0.32 -22.80
CA GLU A 25 -18.05 0.41 -22.48
C GLU A 25 -17.94 0.17 -20.99
N HIS A 26 -17.65 -1.07 -20.61
CA HIS A 26 -17.32 -1.40 -19.24
C HIS A 26 -15.94 -0.78 -18.97
N GLU A 27 -15.90 0.06 -17.94
CA GLU A 27 -14.64 0.60 -17.47
C GLU A 27 -13.70 -0.57 -17.13
N PRO A 28 -12.42 -0.51 -17.54
CA PRO A 28 -11.45 -1.54 -17.19
C PRO A 28 -11.32 -1.70 -15.67
N ASP A 29 -11.06 -2.92 -15.22
CA ASP A 29 -10.71 -3.19 -13.82
C ASP A 29 -9.29 -2.70 -13.53
N TRP A 30 -9.17 -1.36 -13.38
CA TRP A 30 -7.88 -0.71 -13.13
C TRP A 30 -7.17 -1.22 -11.88
N LEU A 31 -7.92 -1.53 -10.80
CA LEU A 31 -7.34 -2.08 -9.57
C LEU A 31 -6.81 -3.49 -9.78
N GLY A 32 -7.56 -4.34 -10.49
CA GLY A 32 -7.09 -5.67 -10.87
C GLY A 32 -5.86 -5.61 -11.75
N LEU A 33 -5.82 -4.72 -12.75
CA LEU A 33 -4.67 -4.52 -13.62
C LEU A 33 -3.45 -4.02 -12.85
N LEU A 34 -3.63 -3.06 -11.95
CA LEU A 34 -2.56 -2.53 -11.10
C LEU A 34 -1.99 -3.61 -10.18
N ARG A 35 -2.87 -4.39 -9.55
CA ARG A 35 -2.49 -5.53 -8.71
C ARG A 35 -1.68 -6.57 -9.49
N GLU A 36 -2.16 -7.00 -10.65
CA GLU A 36 -1.46 -8.00 -11.47
C GLU A 36 -0.09 -7.49 -11.95
N ALA A 37 0.00 -6.20 -12.28
CA ALA A 37 1.27 -5.57 -12.64
C ALA A 37 2.30 -5.60 -11.49
N VAL A 38 1.85 -5.35 -10.24
CA VAL A 38 2.72 -5.46 -9.05
C VAL A 38 3.21 -6.89 -8.88
N LEU A 39 2.33 -7.88 -9.01
CA LEU A 39 2.68 -9.30 -8.85
C LEU A 39 3.59 -9.83 -9.98
N ALA A 40 3.46 -9.27 -11.19
CA ALA A 40 4.28 -9.61 -12.34
C ALA A 40 5.60 -8.82 -12.42
N ASP A 41 5.81 -7.86 -11.52
CA ASP A 41 6.91 -6.88 -11.58
C ASP A 41 6.97 -6.14 -12.93
N ASP A 42 5.78 -5.84 -13.49
CA ASP A 42 5.61 -5.11 -14.76
C ASP A 42 5.29 -3.63 -14.49
N ARG A 43 6.35 -2.83 -14.34
CA ARG A 43 6.22 -1.41 -14.02
C ARG A 43 5.52 -0.63 -15.12
N GLU A 44 5.70 -0.97 -16.41
CA GLU A 44 5.06 -0.26 -17.52
C GLU A 44 3.54 -0.47 -17.47
N ALA A 45 3.09 -1.71 -17.29
CA ALA A 45 1.67 -2.03 -17.12
C ALA A 45 1.08 -1.39 -15.84
N GLY A 46 1.85 -1.38 -14.76
CA GLY A 46 1.42 -0.79 -13.48
C GLY A 46 1.21 0.71 -13.55
N LEU A 47 2.14 1.45 -14.18
CA LEU A 47 1.99 2.89 -14.39
C LEU A 47 0.78 3.21 -15.28
N ALA A 48 0.56 2.43 -16.35
CA ALA A 48 -0.60 2.61 -17.21
C ALA A 48 -1.94 2.33 -16.48
N ALA A 49 -1.97 1.32 -15.61
CA ALA A 49 -3.15 1.01 -14.80
C ALA A 49 -3.42 2.10 -13.74
N ALA A 50 -2.37 2.62 -13.08
CA ALA A 50 -2.48 3.73 -12.13
C ALA A 50 -2.96 5.01 -12.82
N GLU A 51 -2.46 5.33 -14.02
CA GLU A 51 -2.93 6.47 -14.82
C GLU A 51 -4.42 6.33 -15.17
N GLY A 52 -4.85 5.13 -15.60
CA GLY A 52 -6.25 4.86 -15.89
C GLY A 52 -7.17 5.00 -14.67
N TRP A 53 -6.75 4.51 -13.51
CA TRP A 53 -7.47 4.69 -12.25
C TRP A 53 -7.57 6.16 -11.84
N ASN A 54 -6.45 6.89 -11.92
CA ASN A 54 -6.33 8.29 -11.50
C ASN A 54 -6.99 9.28 -12.48
N ALA A 55 -7.43 8.83 -13.66
CA ALA A 55 -8.19 9.66 -14.61
C ALA A 55 -9.54 10.11 -14.04
N ASP A 56 -10.09 9.42 -13.05
CA ASP A 56 -11.25 9.86 -12.27
C ASP A 56 -10.78 10.61 -11.02
N GLU A 57 -10.80 11.93 -11.07
CA GLU A 57 -10.35 12.84 -9.99
C GLU A 57 -11.15 12.67 -8.67
N SER A 58 -12.30 11.98 -8.70
CA SER A 58 -13.09 11.70 -7.50
C SER A 58 -12.52 10.54 -6.66
N ARG A 59 -11.59 9.77 -7.21
CA ARG A 59 -10.95 8.63 -6.56
C ARG A 59 -9.72 9.05 -5.75
N THR A 60 -9.40 8.25 -4.73
CA THR A 60 -8.10 8.33 -4.07
C THR A 60 -7.01 7.98 -5.08
N SER A 61 -6.01 8.86 -5.22
CA SER A 61 -4.89 8.63 -6.15
C SER A 61 -4.06 7.42 -5.70
N LEU A 62 -3.65 6.61 -6.67
CA LEU A 62 -2.76 5.46 -6.46
C LEU A 62 -1.48 5.62 -7.28
N ASP A 63 -0.36 5.23 -6.68
CA ASP A 63 0.95 5.15 -7.32
C ASP A 63 1.43 3.69 -7.35
N TYR A 64 1.96 3.25 -8.50
CA TYR A 64 2.44 1.88 -8.67
C TYR A 64 3.66 1.57 -7.78
N ASP A 65 4.62 2.48 -7.71
CA ASP A 65 5.86 2.25 -6.97
C ASP A 65 5.57 2.22 -5.45
N GLU A 66 4.65 3.06 -4.98
CA GLU A 66 4.18 3.07 -3.60
C GLU A 66 3.42 1.78 -3.25
N LEU A 67 2.47 1.35 -4.11
CA LEU A 67 1.76 0.08 -3.91
C LEU A 67 2.72 -1.10 -3.86
N ARG A 68 3.67 -1.16 -4.80
CA ARG A 68 4.66 -2.23 -4.85
C ARG A 68 5.54 -2.24 -3.60
N LEU A 69 6.00 -1.08 -3.14
CA LEU A 69 6.85 -0.98 -1.95
C LEU A 69 6.10 -1.37 -0.68
N LEU A 70 4.86 -0.89 -0.49
CA LEU A 70 4.03 -1.26 0.66
C LEU A 70 3.72 -2.76 0.65
N SER A 71 3.40 -3.33 -0.51
CA SER A 71 3.18 -4.78 -0.68
C SER A 71 4.41 -5.59 -0.28
N LYS A 72 5.60 -5.16 -0.68
CA LYS A 72 6.87 -5.79 -0.29
C LYS A 72 7.11 -5.70 1.21
N LEU A 73 6.88 -4.52 1.81
CA LEU A 73 7.05 -4.34 3.25
C LEU A 73 6.14 -5.27 4.05
N ILE A 74 4.85 -5.33 3.70
CA ILE A 74 3.90 -6.22 4.37
C ILE A 74 4.30 -7.69 4.16
N THR A 75 4.77 -8.05 2.96
CA THR A 75 5.26 -9.40 2.66
C THR A 75 6.48 -9.75 3.52
N TRP A 76 7.41 -8.81 3.70
CA TRP A 76 8.63 -9.00 4.50
C TRP A 76 8.32 -9.20 5.98
N GLU A 77 7.46 -8.36 6.54
CA GLU A 77 7.14 -8.33 7.97
C GLU A 77 6.06 -9.35 8.37
N ALA A 78 5.06 -9.60 7.52
CA ALA A 78 3.87 -10.38 7.83
C ALA A 78 3.40 -11.30 6.68
N GLY A 79 4.30 -11.73 5.78
CA GLY A 79 3.95 -12.53 4.60
C GLY A 79 3.66 -14.00 4.88
N SER A 80 3.83 -14.50 6.10
CA SER A 80 3.50 -15.89 6.44
C SER A 80 2.01 -16.17 6.23
N ARG A 81 1.69 -17.21 5.46
CA ARG A 81 0.32 -17.54 5.02
C ARG A 81 -0.70 -17.82 6.13
N TRP A 82 -0.25 -18.11 7.33
CA TRP A 82 -1.10 -18.35 8.52
C TRP A 82 -1.35 -17.10 9.36
N LEU A 83 -0.72 -15.98 9.03
CA LEU A 83 -1.00 -14.69 9.68
C LEU A 83 -2.30 -14.09 9.15
N SER A 84 -3.04 -13.42 10.04
CA SER A 84 -4.31 -12.82 9.68
C SER A 84 -4.15 -11.53 8.87
N ASP A 85 -5.20 -11.15 8.15
CA ASP A 85 -5.26 -9.87 7.45
C ASP A 85 -5.22 -8.70 8.43
N GLU A 86 -5.74 -8.85 9.65
CA GLU A 86 -5.67 -7.83 10.70
C GLU A 86 -4.22 -7.48 11.06
N LEU A 87 -3.34 -8.49 11.19
CA LEU A 87 -1.91 -8.23 11.45
C LEU A 87 -1.25 -7.54 10.25
N ARG A 88 -1.54 -7.99 9.02
CA ARG A 88 -1.00 -7.39 7.80
C ARG A 88 -1.45 -5.95 7.63
N LEU A 89 -2.74 -5.67 7.88
CA LEU A 89 -3.29 -4.30 7.89
C LEU A 89 -2.54 -3.44 8.90
N GLY A 90 -2.43 -3.89 10.15
CA GLY A 90 -1.72 -3.13 11.18
C GLY A 90 -0.26 -2.84 10.84
N VAL A 91 0.46 -3.83 10.29
CA VAL A 91 1.86 -3.65 9.86
C VAL A 91 1.98 -2.60 8.75
N GLY A 92 1.16 -2.69 7.72
CA GLY A 92 1.18 -1.72 6.63
C GLY A 92 0.70 -0.33 7.07
N GLU A 93 -0.31 -0.26 7.94
CA GLU A 93 -0.84 1.00 8.44
C GLU A 93 0.17 1.75 9.32
N VAL A 94 0.97 1.04 10.13
CA VAL A 94 2.08 1.68 10.89
C VAL A 94 3.04 2.39 9.94
N ALA A 95 3.36 1.84 8.78
CA ALA A 95 4.22 2.51 7.81
C ALA A 95 3.55 3.80 7.26
N LEU A 96 2.26 3.75 6.94
CA LEU A 96 1.51 4.92 6.48
C LEU A 96 1.31 5.96 7.58
N ASN A 97 1.08 5.54 8.83
CA ASN A 97 1.02 6.44 9.97
C ASN A 97 2.35 7.17 10.18
N ARG A 98 3.48 6.50 9.94
CA ARG A 98 4.80 7.15 9.98
C ARG A 98 4.94 8.21 8.91
N VAL A 99 4.53 7.92 7.66
CA VAL A 99 4.54 8.92 6.57
C VAL A 99 3.71 10.16 6.94
N ALA A 100 2.58 9.96 7.62
CA ALA A 100 1.71 11.06 8.06
C ALA A 100 2.18 11.75 9.35
N SER A 101 3.19 11.22 10.03
CA SER A 101 3.65 11.68 11.34
C SER A 101 4.78 12.71 11.22
N PRO A 102 4.78 13.78 12.03
CA PRO A 102 5.88 14.74 12.07
C PRO A 102 7.19 14.18 12.65
N GLU A 103 7.17 12.95 13.19
CA GLU A 103 8.35 12.28 13.76
C GLU A 103 9.19 11.52 12.72
N PHE A 104 8.64 11.26 11.53
CA PHE A 104 9.22 10.39 10.53
C PHE A 104 9.34 11.11 9.18
N PRO A 105 10.05 10.51 8.20
CA PRO A 105 10.09 11.06 6.85
C PRO A 105 8.72 11.11 6.17
N ASP A 106 8.58 12.03 5.19
CA ASP A 106 7.32 12.36 4.53
C ASP A 106 6.94 11.40 3.37
N THR A 107 7.79 10.40 3.07
CA THR A 107 7.54 9.45 1.98
C THR A 107 7.65 8.00 2.47
N LEU A 108 6.87 7.12 1.85
CA LEU A 108 6.92 5.69 2.17
C LEU A 108 8.31 5.11 1.91
N GLU A 109 8.98 5.53 0.85
CA GLU A 109 10.32 5.08 0.52
C GLU A 109 11.32 5.41 1.64
N GLU A 110 11.33 6.66 2.10
CA GLU A 110 12.22 7.10 3.18
C GLU A 110 11.89 6.42 4.51
N VAL A 111 10.60 6.19 4.82
CA VAL A 111 10.15 5.46 6.02
C VAL A 111 10.63 4.01 5.98
N VAL A 112 10.46 3.31 4.85
CA VAL A 112 10.83 1.89 4.71
C VAL A 112 12.35 1.71 4.79
N TYR A 113 13.12 2.62 4.20
CA TYR A 113 14.57 2.54 4.20
C TYR A 113 15.26 3.32 5.33
N GLN A 114 14.48 3.88 6.25
CA GLN A 114 15.02 4.57 7.42
C GLN A 114 15.86 3.61 8.27
N TYR A 115 17.11 3.99 8.52
CA TYR A 115 18.04 3.16 9.28
C TYR A 115 17.47 2.73 10.63
N GLY A 116 17.51 1.42 10.89
CA GLY A 116 17.12 0.84 12.17
C GLY A 116 15.61 0.69 12.40
N GLN A 117 14.74 1.03 11.42
CA GLN A 117 13.30 0.89 11.57
C GLN A 117 12.79 -0.47 11.07
N TYR A 118 13.08 -0.85 9.84
CA TYR A 118 12.70 -2.15 9.28
C TYR A 118 13.96 -2.96 8.97
N VAL A 119 14.17 -4.05 9.71
CA VAL A 119 15.40 -4.83 9.60
C VAL A 119 15.49 -5.54 8.25
N GLY A 120 16.57 -5.29 7.51
CA GLY A 120 16.87 -5.99 6.27
C GLY A 120 16.25 -5.40 5.01
N THR A 121 15.51 -4.29 5.10
CA THR A 121 14.94 -3.61 3.91
C THR A 121 16.02 -2.97 3.03
N ASP A 122 17.22 -2.74 3.55
CA ASP A 122 18.39 -2.25 2.83
C ASP A 122 19.17 -3.35 2.07
N THR A 123 18.79 -4.61 2.24
CA THR A 123 19.46 -5.76 1.61
C THR A 123 18.97 -6.05 0.19
N PRO A 124 19.81 -6.70 -0.67
CA PRO A 124 19.35 -7.20 -1.97
C PRO A 124 18.16 -8.16 -1.87
N ALA A 125 18.09 -8.96 -0.81
CA ALA A 125 16.97 -9.88 -0.58
C ALA A 125 15.62 -9.15 -0.56
N PHE A 126 15.53 -8.00 0.08
CA PHE A 126 14.33 -7.16 0.06
C PHE A 126 14.24 -6.35 -1.25
N ARG A 127 15.31 -5.65 -1.63
CA ARG A 127 15.29 -4.68 -2.74
C ARG A 127 15.05 -5.34 -4.10
N ASP A 128 15.72 -6.46 -4.36
CA ASP A 128 15.85 -7.01 -5.71
C ASP A 128 15.18 -8.38 -5.86
N GLU A 129 15.15 -9.21 -4.80
CA GLU A 129 14.72 -10.60 -4.88
C GLU A 129 13.30 -10.83 -4.39
N LEU A 130 12.85 -10.05 -3.38
CA LEU A 130 11.53 -10.23 -2.79
C LEU A 130 10.43 -9.88 -3.80
N GLN A 131 9.56 -10.87 -4.08
CA GLN A 131 8.31 -10.64 -4.79
C GLN A 131 7.18 -10.45 -3.79
N PRO A 132 6.28 -9.49 -4.01
CA PRO A 132 5.10 -9.29 -3.17
C PRO A 132 4.20 -10.53 -3.14
N ASP A 133 3.71 -10.89 -1.95
CA ASP A 133 2.68 -11.92 -1.80
C ASP A 133 1.31 -11.36 -2.24
N PRO A 134 0.48 -12.15 -2.97
CA PRO A 134 -0.81 -11.68 -3.44
C PRO A 134 -1.74 -11.15 -2.33
N ALA A 135 -1.80 -11.82 -1.18
CA ALA A 135 -2.63 -11.36 -0.07
C ALA A 135 -2.08 -10.05 0.55
N CYS A 136 -0.75 -9.90 0.60
CA CYS A 136 -0.13 -8.66 1.08
C CYS A 136 -0.34 -7.50 0.10
N THR A 137 -0.40 -7.77 -1.22
CA THR A 137 -0.74 -6.77 -2.24
C THR A 137 -2.20 -6.32 -2.12
N ASP A 138 -3.12 -7.24 -1.85
CA ASP A 138 -4.53 -6.90 -1.60
C ASP A 138 -4.68 -6.02 -0.34
N ILE A 139 -3.93 -6.30 0.71
CA ILE A 139 -3.89 -5.47 1.93
C ILE A 139 -3.31 -4.08 1.65
N ALA A 140 -2.22 -3.99 0.88
CA ALA A 140 -1.62 -2.72 0.52
C ALA A 140 -2.59 -1.84 -0.29
N LEU A 141 -3.32 -2.41 -1.25
CA LEU A 141 -4.39 -1.70 -1.99
C LEU A 141 -5.47 -1.16 -1.04
N ARG A 142 -5.99 -1.98 -0.12
CA ARG A 142 -7.00 -1.56 0.86
C ARG A 142 -6.53 -0.37 1.69
N LEU A 143 -5.28 -0.41 2.14
CA LEU A 143 -4.67 0.67 2.92
C LEU A 143 -4.50 1.95 2.10
N LEU A 144 -3.99 1.87 0.88
CA LEU A 144 -3.84 3.04 0.00
C LEU A 144 -5.20 3.62 -0.42
N LEU A 145 -6.24 2.79 -0.49
CA LEU A 145 -7.63 3.23 -0.70
C LEU A 145 -8.31 3.80 0.57
N GLY A 146 -7.59 3.87 1.69
CA GLY A 146 -8.05 4.56 2.89
C GLY A 146 -8.58 3.66 4.00
N GLU A 147 -8.47 2.33 3.91
CA GLU A 147 -8.83 1.46 5.04
C GLU A 147 -7.87 1.68 6.21
N ARG A 148 -8.43 1.82 7.42
CA ARG A 148 -7.67 2.04 8.65
C ARG A 148 -8.27 1.23 9.80
N ILE A 149 -7.40 0.65 10.63
CA ILE A 149 -7.76 -0.11 11.84
C ILE A 149 -7.03 0.40 13.08
N LEU A 150 -6.04 1.26 12.91
CA LEU A 150 -5.24 1.86 13.97
C LEU A 150 -5.49 3.36 14.06
N GLN A 151 -5.10 3.97 15.18
CA GLN A 151 -5.09 5.41 15.33
C GLN A 151 -3.80 6.01 14.74
N PRO A 152 -3.82 7.29 14.28
CA PRO A 152 -2.66 7.92 13.63
C PRO A 152 -1.37 7.93 14.47
N GLN A 153 -1.49 8.02 15.81
CA GLN A 153 -0.35 7.99 16.72
C GLN A 153 0.29 6.60 16.90
N VAL A 154 -0.29 5.52 16.33
CA VAL A 154 0.29 4.18 16.40
C VAL A 154 1.35 4.04 15.33
N VAL A 155 2.60 4.26 15.71
CA VAL A 155 3.75 4.38 14.80
C VAL A 155 4.83 3.31 15.04
N PHE A 156 4.63 2.44 16.03
CA PHE A 156 5.54 1.33 16.30
C PHE A 156 4.81 -0.01 16.22
N SER A 157 5.48 -0.99 15.61
CA SER A 157 5.03 -2.38 15.58
C SER A 157 6.21 -3.33 15.74
N GLY A 158 6.01 -4.46 16.43
CA GLY A 158 7.05 -5.47 16.60
C GLY A 158 6.84 -6.41 17.77
N HIS A 159 7.81 -7.31 17.97
CA HIS A 159 7.80 -8.28 19.07
C HIS A 159 8.19 -7.69 20.44
N ALA A 160 8.65 -6.45 20.47
CA ALA A 160 8.97 -5.71 21.69
C ALA A 160 8.09 -4.47 21.85
N VAL A 161 7.78 -4.11 23.09
CA VAL A 161 7.04 -2.89 23.40
C VAL A 161 7.94 -1.67 23.21
N GLN A 162 7.50 -0.70 22.41
CA GLN A 162 8.24 0.51 22.06
C GLN A 162 7.40 1.78 22.32
N GLY A 163 6.76 1.86 23.47
CA GLY A 163 5.90 2.98 23.82
C GLY A 163 4.66 2.50 24.55
N LYS A 164 3.60 3.30 24.57
CA LYS A 164 2.31 2.89 25.13
C LYS A 164 1.65 1.85 24.20
N VAL A 165 1.36 0.66 24.73
CA VAL A 165 0.70 -0.39 23.97
C VAL A 165 -0.72 0.05 23.62
N HIS A 166 -1.00 0.12 22.31
CA HIS A 166 -2.33 0.33 21.76
C HIS A 166 -3.08 -1.00 21.65
N SER A 167 -2.48 -1.99 20.99
CA SER A 167 -3.06 -3.32 20.82
C SER A 167 -1.99 -4.40 20.76
N VAL A 168 -2.41 -5.66 20.94
CA VAL A 168 -1.52 -6.84 20.90
C VAL A 168 -2.16 -7.92 20.06
N TYR A 169 -1.52 -8.25 18.96
CA TYR A 169 -1.83 -9.46 18.19
C TYR A 169 -1.13 -10.66 18.84
N ARG A 170 -1.84 -11.80 18.95
CA ARG A 170 -1.29 -13.03 19.51
C ARG A 170 -1.55 -14.20 18.58
N ASP A 171 -0.48 -14.87 18.22
CA ASP A 171 -0.51 -16.11 17.42
C ASP A 171 0.33 -17.19 18.07
N MET A 172 -0.08 -18.46 17.94
CA MET A 172 0.58 -19.58 18.59
C MET A 172 2.00 -19.84 18.05
N HIS A 173 2.26 -19.52 16.79
CA HIS A 173 3.54 -19.73 16.11
C HIS A 173 4.38 -18.45 16.04
N TYR A 174 3.73 -17.29 15.92
CA TYR A 174 4.36 -16.00 15.76
C TYR A 174 4.63 -15.31 17.10
N GLY A 175 3.88 -15.68 18.14
CA GLY A 175 3.98 -15.10 19.48
C GLY A 175 3.15 -13.82 19.64
N SER A 176 3.63 -12.91 20.50
CA SER A 176 3.00 -11.62 20.70
C SER A 176 3.64 -10.57 19.78
N PHE A 177 2.80 -9.81 19.11
CA PHE A 177 3.18 -8.67 18.28
C PHE A 177 2.43 -7.44 18.76
N TYR A 178 3.15 -6.38 19.07
CA TYR A 178 2.63 -5.18 19.72
C TYR A 178 2.51 -4.05 18.71
N PHE A 179 1.40 -3.34 18.76
CA PHE A 179 1.21 -2.04 18.14
C PHE A 179 1.26 -0.98 19.22
N CYS A 180 2.17 -0.02 19.10
CA CYS A 180 2.42 0.97 20.14
C CYS A 180 2.29 2.39 19.60
N GLU A 181 1.78 3.26 20.48
CA GLU A 181 1.66 4.69 20.22
C GLU A 181 3.04 5.36 20.28
N SER A 182 3.15 6.52 19.65
CA SER A 182 4.31 7.41 19.77
C SER A 182 4.66 7.72 21.22
N ASN A 183 5.93 7.98 21.47
CA ASN A 183 6.41 8.49 22.76
C ASN A 183 6.21 10.01 22.90
N PHE A 184 5.68 10.68 21.86
CA PHE A 184 5.41 12.11 21.77
C PHE A 184 3.93 12.36 21.46
N PRO A 185 2.99 12.02 22.37
CA PRO A 185 1.56 12.11 22.13
C PRO A 185 1.11 13.54 21.78
N GLU A 186 1.81 14.55 22.26
CA GLU A 186 1.55 15.96 21.99
C GLU A 186 1.62 16.34 20.51
N LEU A 187 2.29 15.57 19.69
CA LEU A 187 2.40 15.79 18.24
C LEU A 187 1.14 15.36 17.47
N TYR A 188 0.23 14.65 18.13
CA TYR A 188 -1.01 14.09 17.54
C TYR A 188 -2.27 14.68 18.17
N GLU A 189 -2.10 15.62 19.13
CA GLU A 189 -3.22 16.38 19.66
C GLU A 189 -3.66 17.40 18.60
N GLU A 190 -4.95 17.41 18.26
CA GLU A 190 -5.50 18.47 17.42
C GLU A 190 -5.27 19.80 18.16
N THR A 191 -4.54 20.72 17.52
CA THR A 191 -4.44 22.10 18.06
C THR A 191 -5.84 22.68 17.97
N GLU A 192 -6.52 22.86 19.12
CA GLU A 192 -7.78 23.59 19.20
C GLU A 192 -7.58 24.93 18.47
N ASP A 193 -8.34 25.14 17.41
CA ASP A 193 -8.30 26.40 16.67
C ASP A 193 -8.77 27.51 17.63
N PRO A 194 -7.91 28.50 17.95
CA PRO A 194 -8.28 29.58 18.86
C PRO A 194 -9.44 30.46 18.33
N SER A 195 -9.98 30.16 17.15
CA SER A 195 -11.15 30.86 16.57
C SER A 195 -12.51 30.32 17.02
N ASP A 196 -12.59 29.22 17.79
CA ASP A 196 -13.84 28.65 18.29
C ASP A 196 -14.22 29.12 19.75
N SER A 197 -13.60 30.20 20.23
CA SER A 197 -13.90 30.80 21.54
C SER A 197 -14.60 32.17 21.45
#